data_b430ee9299d462842cc33e813946e132
#
_entry.id   b430ee9299d462842cc33e813946e132
#
_cell.length_a   1.000
_cell.length_b   1.000
_cell.length_c   1.000
_cell.angle_alpha   90.00
_cell.angle_beta   90.00
_cell.angle_gamma   90.00
#
_symmetry.space_group_name_H-M   'P 1'
#
loop_
_entity.id
_entity.type
_entity.pdbx_description
1 polymer ?
#
loop_
_entity_poly.entity_id
_entity_poly.type
_entity_poly.pdbx_seq_one_letter_code
_entity_poly.pdbx_strand_id
1 'polypeptide(L)'
;MNSVTMCDGCVAVLGGGKIIVTINTDRHSESFCRVQVAFFKKPLLPLRERKTCLQVAFLMGLPVKSAFALLLTRVTEPRTSKFMRSEVYIMQRTISAMVGKGSVNHNSRKFKVENVDGSRTHLNIDYCNEPIKKIYHELFDEALKIYNEKQTRADRKIENYYEKIRNSKQEKPFHELILQIGDKENMSAESENGQLARQILDEYYRGFQERNPNLKVFSAHLHMDEATPHLHIDFVPFTTSSKRGLDTRVSLKQALAAQGFKGGNRGDTEWNQWVSAEKSALAFIMERHGIEWEHKGTHEKHLSVLDYKKQERTAELEQLGAKIEVKQAEFNVLSERVLNYDDGLENLKNVDEMLDNAPEYQLSEPQSFMSAKAYKTKIAEPLIQKLKALVRTALARCFEGWDNYHRLNITSGNLYRENEMLSKINSKLKNENENLRSEVKDYKLLRKVFGQKQIDELLEQARSIKGRKRENPRSR
;
A
#
# COMPACT_ATOMS: atom_id res chain seq x y z
N MET A 1 25.93 -5.49 -46.57
CA MET A 1 26.03 -6.83 -45.91
C MET A 1 26.48 -6.60 -44.47
N ASN A 2 25.60 -6.75 -43.54
CA ASN A 2 25.92 -6.58 -42.13
C ASN A 2 26.36 -7.94 -41.56
N SER A 3 27.62 -8.10 -41.28
CA SER A 3 28.18 -9.30 -40.66
C SER A 3 27.86 -9.31 -39.16
N VAL A 4 27.23 -10.35 -38.71
CA VAL A 4 27.02 -10.63 -37.26
C VAL A 4 28.07 -11.64 -36.84
N THR A 5 28.96 -11.23 -35.97
CA THR A 5 29.96 -12.12 -35.36
C THR A 5 29.48 -12.51 -33.99
N MET A 6 29.34 -13.79 -33.76
CA MET A 6 28.92 -14.36 -32.45
C MET A 6 30.13 -15.00 -31.75
N CYS A 7 30.38 -14.63 -30.52
CA CYS A 7 31.26 -15.34 -29.59
C CYS A 7 30.59 -15.45 -28.23
N ASP A 8 31.09 -16.28 -27.34
CA ASP A 8 30.58 -16.45 -25.97
C ASP A 8 30.59 -15.09 -25.25
N GLY A 9 29.42 -14.46 -25.18
CA GLY A 9 29.22 -13.08 -24.75
C GLY A 9 28.85 -12.16 -25.91
N CYS A 10 27.78 -12.48 -26.65
CA CYS A 10 27.48 -11.95 -27.98
C CYS A 10 27.29 -10.44 -28.12
N VAL A 11 27.97 -9.83 -29.10
CA VAL A 11 27.78 -8.43 -29.53
C VAL A 11 27.22 -8.42 -30.95
N ALA A 12 26.08 -7.82 -31.18
CA ALA A 12 25.52 -7.55 -32.49
C ALA A 12 25.52 -6.04 -32.76
N VAL A 13 26.02 -5.63 -33.92
CA VAL A 13 26.02 -4.21 -34.34
C VAL A 13 25.04 -4.06 -35.50
N LEU A 14 23.97 -3.27 -35.33
CA LEU A 14 23.01 -2.94 -36.38
C LEU A 14 22.81 -1.44 -36.49
N GLY A 15 23.06 -0.90 -37.72
CA GLY A 15 22.58 0.41 -38.13
C GLY A 15 22.93 1.60 -37.24
N GLY A 16 24.17 1.97 -37.07
CA GLY A 16 24.60 3.23 -36.42
C GLY A 16 24.54 3.27 -34.90
N GLY A 17 24.10 2.20 -34.25
CA GLY A 17 24.10 1.99 -32.78
C GLY A 17 24.75 0.65 -32.44
N LYS A 18 25.44 0.57 -31.30
CA LYS A 18 25.98 -0.71 -30.80
C LYS A 18 24.91 -1.36 -29.92
N ILE A 19 24.48 -2.58 -30.26
CA ILE A 19 23.61 -3.42 -29.43
C ILE A 19 24.52 -4.53 -28.89
N ILE A 20 24.65 -4.59 -27.57
CA ILE A 20 25.36 -5.70 -26.91
C ILE A 20 24.30 -6.66 -26.40
N VAL A 21 24.30 -7.88 -26.89
CA VAL A 21 23.44 -8.97 -26.43
C VAL A 21 24.32 -9.98 -25.71
N THR A 22 24.15 -10.12 -24.42
CA THR A 22 24.86 -11.12 -23.62
C THR A 22 23.89 -12.27 -23.35
N ILE A 23 24.27 -13.49 -23.77
CA ILE A 23 23.49 -14.70 -23.51
C ILE A 23 24.27 -15.52 -22.47
N ASN A 24 23.74 -15.62 -21.26
CA ASN A 24 24.27 -16.50 -20.24
C ASN A 24 23.43 -17.78 -20.20
N THR A 25 24.04 -18.90 -20.54
CA THR A 25 23.46 -20.23 -20.35
C THR A 25 23.96 -20.81 -19.02
N ASP A 26 23.06 -21.06 -18.11
CA ASP A 26 23.39 -21.77 -16.88
C ASP A 26 23.59 -23.26 -17.21
N ARG A 27 24.78 -23.81 -16.90
CA ARG A 27 25.17 -25.18 -17.27
C ARG A 27 24.41 -26.28 -16.51
N HIS A 28 23.50 -25.93 -15.60
CA HIS A 28 22.81 -26.89 -14.74
C HIS A 28 21.27 -26.93 -14.86
N SER A 29 20.67 -26.14 -15.76
CA SER A 29 19.24 -26.30 -16.06
C SER A 29 18.96 -25.96 -17.52
N GLU A 30 18.49 -26.93 -18.28
CA GLU A 30 18.15 -26.79 -19.72
C GLU A 30 16.94 -25.87 -19.99
N SER A 31 16.41 -25.18 -18.97
CA SER A 31 15.12 -24.47 -19.08
C SER A 31 15.17 -22.94 -19.01
N PHE A 32 16.32 -22.31 -18.75
CA PHE A 32 16.39 -20.85 -18.61
C PHE A 32 17.58 -20.24 -19.36
N CYS A 33 17.28 -19.37 -20.34
CA CYS A 33 18.26 -18.53 -21.00
C CYS A 33 18.00 -17.06 -20.66
N ARG A 34 18.96 -16.38 -20.03
CA ARG A 34 18.86 -14.96 -19.71
C ARG A 34 19.50 -14.13 -20.83
N VAL A 35 18.72 -13.37 -21.58
CA VAL A 35 19.19 -12.46 -22.64
C VAL A 35 19.22 -11.03 -22.12
N GLN A 36 20.40 -10.44 -22.05
CA GLN A 36 20.56 -9.01 -21.75
C GLN A 36 20.83 -8.24 -23.05
N VAL A 37 20.02 -7.22 -23.33
CA VAL A 37 20.15 -6.37 -24.50
C VAL A 37 20.45 -4.94 -24.04
N ALA A 38 21.61 -4.40 -24.39
CA ALA A 38 22.00 -3.02 -24.14
C ALA A 38 22.06 -2.22 -25.44
N PHE A 39 21.37 -1.09 -25.50
CA PHE A 39 21.34 -0.19 -26.64
C PHE A 39 22.24 1.03 -26.38
N PHE A 40 23.21 1.29 -27.29
CA PHE A 40 24.03 2.49 -27.23
C PHE A 40 23.71 3.41 -28.41
N LYS A 41 23.18 4.60 -28.17
CA LYS A 41 23.13 5.68 -29.16
C LYS A 41 24.33 6.59 -29.00
N LYS A 42 24.98 6.98 -30.12
CA LYS A 42 26.11 7.94 -30.11
C LYS A 42 25.73 9.24 -29.39
N PRO A 43 26.60 9.79 -28.54
CA PRO A 43 26.29 10.92 -27.71
C PRO A 43 26.52 12.27 -28.40
N LEU A 44 25.58 13.17 -28.22
CA LEU A 44 25.85 14.60 -28.05
C LEU A 44 25.42 14.91 -26.61
N LEU A 45 26.39 14.92 -25.65
CA LEU A 45 26.27 15.10 -24.19
C LEU A 45 26.16 13.81 -23.36
N PRO A 46 26.67 13.80 -22.11
CA PRO A 46 26.85 12.57 -21.33
C PRO A 46 25.50 12.03 -20.80
N LEU A 47 25.06 10.97 -21.42
CA LEU A 47 23.84 10.26 -21.02
C LEU A 47 24.21 9.02 -20.22
N ARG A 48 23.61 8.93 -19.03
CA ARG A 48 23.62 7.76 -18.16
C ARG A 48 23.19 6.50 -18.92
N GLU A 49 23.93 5.45 -18.78
CA GLU A 49 23.63 4.12 -19.30
C GLU A 49 22.36 3.58 -18.64
N ARG A 50 21.30 3.35 -19.43
CA ARG A 50 20.12 2.59 -18.98
C ARG A 50 20.27 1.14 -19.47
N LYS A 51 20.45 0.23 -18.53
CA LYS A 51 20.40 -1.21 -18.79
C LYS A 51 18.95 -1.67 -18.69
N THR A 52 18.38 -2.13 -19.79
CA THR A 52 17.04 -2.77 -19.79
C THR A 52 17.24 -4.27 -19.83
N CYS A 53 16.84 -4.97 -18.76
CA CYS A 53 16.80 -6.43 -18.72
C CYS A 53 15.44 -6.92 -19.24
N LEU A 54 15.43 -7.64 -20.34
CA LEU A 54 14.26 -8.36 -20.83
C LEU A 54 14.40 -9.83 -20.42
N GLN A 55 13.55 -10.29 -19.50
CA GLN A 55 13.42 -11.73 -19.21
C GLN A 55 12.40 -12.33 -20.16
N VAL A 56 12.85 -13.20 -21.07
CA VAL A 56 11.98 -13.99 -21.92
C VAL A 56 12.01 -15.42 -21.44
N ALA A 57 10.90 -15.89 -20.89
CA ALA A 57 10.70 -17.30 -20.56
C ALA A 57 10.33 -18.05 -21.84
N PHE A 58 11.14 -19.01 -22.25
CA PHE A 58 10.82 -19.93 -23.33
C PHE A 58 10.08 -21.14 -22.74
N LEU A 59 8.78 -21.21 -22.98
CA LEU A 59 8.00 -22.43 -22.85
C LEU A 59 8.05 -23.17 -24.18
N MET A 60 8.59 -24.40 -24.16
CA MET A 60 8.53 -25.43 -25.19
C MET A 60 9.38 -25.30 -26.48
N GLY A 61 10.48 -26.05 -26.51
CA GLY A 61 10.90 -26.91 -27.62
C GLY A 61 11.22 -26.34 -28.99
N LEU A 62 11.32 -25.02 -29.19
CA LEU A 62 11.71 -24.45 -30.49
C LEU A 62 13.22 -24.20 -30.57
N PRO A 63 13.90 -24.56 -31.66
CA PRO A 63 15.32 -24.30 -31.83
C PRO A 63 15.62 -22.81 -31.82
N VAL A 64 16.65 -22.42 -31.08
CA VAL A 64 17.10 -21.02 -30.84
C VAL A 64 17.14 -20.15 -32.10
N LYS A 65 17.44 -20.73 -33.25
CA LYS A 65 17.49 -20.03 -34.56
C LYS A 65 16.12 -19.52 -35.02
N SER A 66 15.04 -20.21 -34.73
CA SER A 66 13.66 -19.83 -35.13
C SER A 66 13.11 -18.71 -34.26
N ALA A 67 13.45 -18.69 -32.95
CA ALA A 67 13.05 -17.64 -32.03
C ALA A 67 13.77 -16.31 -32.34
N PHE A 68 15.01 -16.36 -32.81
CA PHE A 68 15.78 -15.17 -33.20
C PHE A 68 15.25 -14.54 -34.50
N ALA A 69 14.81 -15.36 -35.47
CA ALA A 69 14.18 -14.88 -36.70
C ALA A 69 12.83 -14.18 -36.41
N LEU A 70 12.04 -14.68 -35.46
CA LEU A 70 10.78 -14.04 -35.04
C LEU A 70 11.00 -12.71 -34.30
N LEU A 71 12.08 -12.57 -33.56
CA LEU A 71 12.45 -11.31 -32.90
C LEU A 71 12.92 -10.24 -33.90
N LEU A 72 13.68 -10.63 -34.92
CA LEU A 72 14.17 -9.73 -35.97
C LEU A 72 13.08 -9.26 -36.93
N THR A 73 12.11 -10.12 -37.27
CA THR A 73 10.96 -9.75 -38.13
C THR A 73 10.00 -8.76 -37.47
N ARG A 74 9.91 -8.76 -36.12
CA ARG A 74 9.11 -7.75 -35.39
C ARG A 74 9.79 -6.38 -35.27
N VAL A 75 11.11 -6.30 -35.43
CA VAL A 75 11.87 -5.05 -35.31
C VAL A 75 11.98 -4.29 -36.63
N THR A 76 11.71 -4.94 -37.79
CA THR A 76 11.94 -4.38 -39.12
C THR A 76 10.70 -3.90 -39.87
N GLU A 77 9.49 -4.08 -39.36
CA GLU A 77 8.30 -3.48 -39.98
C GLU A 77 8.12 -2.02 -39.58
N PRO A 78 8.07 -1.06 -40.53
CA PRO A 78 7.75 0.32 -40.25
C PRO A 78 6.26 0.47 -40.05
N ARG A 79 5.75 0.26 -38.83
CA ARG A 79 4.40 0.69 -38.47
C ARG A 79 4.42 2.15 -38.07
N THR A 80 3.90 2.97 -38.96
CA THR A 80 3.42 4.31 -38.67
C THR A 80 2.45 4.27 -37.48
N SER A 81 2.74 5.16 -36.51
CA SER A 81 1.84 5.70 -35.48
C SER A 81 1.18 4.75 -34.50
N LYS A 82 1.68 4.77 -33.40
CA LYS A 82 1.32 4.93 -31.99
C LYS A 82 2.44 4.31 -31.18
N PHE A 83 3.34 5.17 -30.76
CA PHE A 83 4.27 4.86 -29.68
C PHE A 83 3.41 4.36 -28.51
N MET A 84 3.29 3.05 -28.35
CA MET A 84 2.99 2.51 -27.03
C MET A 84 4.19 2.90 -26.16
N ARG A 85 4.04 3.97 -25.38
CA ARG A 85 4.83 4.15 -24.18
C ARG A 85 4.59 2.88 -23.37
N SER A 86 5.59 2.01 -23.30
CA SER A 86 5.68 1.10 -22.18
C SER A 86 5.72 2.01 -20.96
N GLU A 87 4.63 2.11 -20.24
CA GLU A 87 4.58 2.77 -18.95
C GLU A 87 5.58 1.99 -18.09
N VAL A 88 6.75 2.60 -17.89
CA VAL A 88 7.63 2.17 -16.82
C VAL A 88 6.84 2.47 -15.56
N TYR A 89 6.35 1.46 -14.90
CA TYR A 89 5.62 1.58 -13.65
C TYR A 89 6.63 2.06 -12.60
N ILE A 90 6.74 3.38 -12.47
CA ILE A 90 7.60 4.00 -11.46
C ILE A 90 6.91 3.79 -10.13
N MET A 91 7.58 3.11 -9.21
CA MET A 91 7.06 2.85 -7.89
C MET A 91 6.93 4.19 -7.14
N GLN A 92 5.71 4.57 -6.76
CA GLN A 92 5.47 5.78 -5.97
C GLN A 92 5.29 5.43 -4.49
N ARG A 93 5.95 6.17 -3.60
CA ARG A 93 5.85 5.98 -2.14
C ARG A 93 5.86 7.31 -1.40
N THR A 94 5.12 7.35 -0.32
CA THR A 94 5.07 8.51 0.58
C THR A 94 6.32 8.58 1.47
N ILE A 95 6.68 9.79 1.92
CA ILE A 95 7.68 10.01 2.96
C ILE A 95 6.97 10.54 4.20
N SER A 96 7.08 9.81 5.30
CA SER A 96 6.67 10.25 6.62
C SER A 96 7.89 10.75 7.39
N ALA A 97 7.79 11.96 7.96
CA ALA A 97 8.80 12.51 8.86
C ALA A 97 8.07 13.03 10.11
N MET A 98 8.31 12.39 11.23
CA MET A 98 7.58 12.61 12.48
C MET A 98 8.48 13.15 13.56
N VAL A 99 7.92 13.96 14.44
CA VAL A 99 8.57 14.30 15.72
C VAL A 99 8.35 13.13 16.68
N GLY A 100 9.42 12.48 17.07
CA GLY A 100 9.35 11.40 18.03
C GLY A 100 9.11 11.89 19.47
N LYS A 101 8.78 10.94 20.35
CA LYS A 101 8.59 11.21 21.79
C LYS A 101 9.91 11.23 22.57
N GLY A 102 11.01 10.90 21.94
CA GLY A 102 12.34 10.86 22.56
C GLY A 102 12.51 9.67 23.50
N SER A 103 12.02 8.50 23.16
CA SER A 103 12.17 7.30 23.98
C SER A 103 13.42 6.51 23.59
N VAL A 104 14.59 7.00 23.95
CA VAL A 104 15.90 6.37 23.65
C VAL A 104 15.97 4.89 24.09
N ASN A 105 15.31 4.55 25.21
CA ASN A 105 15.25 3.16 25.68
C ASN A 105 14.40 2.27 24.79
N HIS A 106 13.34 2.80 24.15
CA HIS A 106 12.56 2.09 23.14
C HIS A 106 13.38 1.93 21.87
N ASN A 107 14.00 3.02 21.40
CA ASN A 107 14.78 3.03 20.17
C ASN A 107 15.95 2.05 20.24
N SER A 108 16.63 1.96 21.39
CA SER A 108 17.72 1.01 21.62
C SER A 108 17.27 -0.39 22.06
N ARG A 109 15.97 -0.69 22.02
CA ARG A 109 15.38 -2.00 22.41
C ARG A 109 15.74 -2.46 23.84
N LYS A 110 15.98 -1.53 24.76
CA LYS A 110 16.16 -1.85 26.19
C LYS A 110 14.90 -2.41 26.83
N PHE A 111 13.73 -2.12 26.28
CA PHE A 111 12.48 -2.80 26.60
C PHE A 111 11.69 -3.09 25.32
N LYS A 112 10.92 -4.18 25.35
CA LYS A 112 10.07 -4.58 24.21
C LYS A 112 8.66 -4.03 24.40
N VAL A 113 8.07 -3.56 23.31
CA VAL A 113 6.65 -3.23 23.21
C VAL A 113 5.93 -4.25 22.36
N GLU A 114 4.62 -4.27 22.44
CA GLU A 114 3.75 -5.29 21.86
C GLU A 114 3.85 -5.41 20.33
N ASN A 115 4.24 -4.33 19.64
CA ASN A 115 4.37 -4.26 18.18
C ASN A 115 5.77 -4.65 17.66
N VAL A 116 6.68 -5.07 18.53
CA VAL A 116 8.05 -5.49 18.16
C VAL A 116 8.12 -6.99 17.99
N ASP A 117 8.48 -7.43 16.80
CA ASP A 117 8.79 -8.82 16.52
C ASP A 117 10.24 -9.16 16.92
N GLY A 118 10.38 -9.81 18.07
CA GLY A 118 11.70 -10.17 18.62
C GLY A 118 12.54 -11.09 17.73
N SER A 119 11.93 -11.82 16.79
CA SER A 119 12.67 -12.68 15.86
C SER A 119 13.45 -11.88 14.82
N ARG A 120 12.99 -10.66 14.50
CA ARG A 120 13.58 -9.74 13.52
C ARG A 120 14.47 -8.65 14.11
N THR A 121 14.58 -8.56 15.44
CA THR A 121 15.40 -7.50 16.10
C THR A 121 16.87 -7.55 15.64
N HIS A 122 17.38 -8.71 15.24
CA HIS A 122 18.74 -8.85 14.71
C HIS A 122 18.94 -8.16 13.33
N LEU A 123 17.86 -7.77 12.65
CA LEU A 123 17.90 -7.04 11.37
C LEU A 123 17.98 -5.51 11.58
N ASN A 124 17.76 -5.03 12.78
CA ASN A 124 17.91 -3.63 13.12
C ASN A 124 19.36 -3.17 12.92
N ILE A 125 19.55 -1.87 12.68
CA ILE A 125 20.87 -1.28 12.59
C ILE A 125 20.99 -0.23 13.69
N ASP A 126 21.97 -0.43 14.55
CA ASP A 126 22.36 0.54 15.57
C ASP A 126 23.55 1.35 15.07
N TYR A 127 23.35 2.61 14.74
CA TYR A 127 24.42 3.49 14.24
C TYR A 127 25.22 4.12 15.35
N CYS A 128 24.55 4.61 16.38
CA CYS A 128 25.13 5.14 17.61
C CYS A 128 24.13 5.10 18.76
N ASN A 129 24.63 5.00 19.97
CA ASN A 129 23.83 5.03 21.19
C ASN A 129 24.70 5.53 22.37
N GLU A 130 24.99 6.82 22.34
CA GLU A 130 25.83 7.44 23.38
C GLU A 130 24.95 8.04 24.47
N PRO A 131 25.43 8.07 25.72
CA PRO A 131 24.73 8.77 26.80
C PRO A 131 24.62 10.27 26.51
N ILE A 132 23.40 10.80 26.50
CA ILE A 132 23.16 12.22 26.23
C ILE A 132 24.00 13.16 27.16
N LYS A 133 24.23 12.78 28.41
CA LYS A 133 25.06 13.57 29.35
C LYS A 133 26.49 13.73 28.85
N LYS A 134 27.05 12.68 28.20
CA LYS A 134 28.39 12.76 27.58
C LYS A 134 28.42 13.83 26.49
N ILE A 135 27.41 13.83 25.62
CA ILE A 135 27.29 14.83 24.56
C ILE A 135 27.13 16.25 25.10
N TYR A 136 26.42 16.40 26.23
CA TYR A 136 26.31 17.70 26.89
C TYR A 136 27.65 18.20 27.43
N HIS A 137 28.46 17.32 28.02
CA HIS A 137 29.82 17.66 28.44
C HIS A 137 30.70 18.05 27.24
N GLU A 138 30.66 17.28 26.18
CA GLU A 138 31.45 17.59 24.97
C GLU A 138 31.08 18.94 24.35
N LEU A 139 29.79 19.28 24.28
CA LEU A 139 29.33 20.49 23.61
C LEU A 139 29.36 21.74 24.45
N PHE A 140 29.16 21.63 25.77
CA PHE A 140 28.80 22.80 26.58
C PHE A 140 29.73 23.09 27.77
N ASP A 141 30.59 22.18 28.19
CA ASP A 141 31.41 22.38 29.41
C ASP A 141 32.33 23.61 29.31
N GLU A 142 32.96 23.82 28.16
CA GLU A 142 33.81 24.99 27.97
C GLU A 142 33.02 26.29 28.02
N ALA A 143 31.86 26.34 27.32
CA ALA A 143 30.99 27.51 27.36
C ALA A 143 30.39 27.73 28.74
N LEU A 144 30.10 26.65 29.48
CA LEU A 144 29.61 26.70 30.86
C LEU A 144 30.65 27.28 31.82
N LYS A 145 31.90 26.85 31.70
CA LYS A 145 33.02 27.35 32.48
C LYS A 145 33.19 28.86 32.28
N ILE A 146 33.30 29.29 31.01
CA ILE A 146 33.43 30.71 30.64
C ILE A 146 32.24 31.53 31.16
N TYR A 147 31.01 30.97 31.07
CA TYR A 147 29.83 31.64 31.59
C TYR A 147 29.89 31.82 33.11
N ASN A 148 30.23 30.76 33.87
CA ASN A 148 30.29 30.77 35.34
C ASN A 148 31.39 31.66 35.87
N GLU A 149 32.52 31.78 35.20
CA GLU A 149 33.63 32.70 35.56
C GLU A 149 33.17 34.17 35.49
N LYS A 150 32.28 34.50 34.57
CA LYS A 150 31.71 35.86 34.47
C LYS A 150 30.63 36.18 35.51
N GLN A 151 30.15 35.17 36.27
CA GLN A 151 29.11 35.37 37.28
C GLN A 151 29.71 35.71 38.66
N THR A 152 29.43 36.89 39.15
CA THR A 152 29.83 37.33 40.51
C THR A 152 28.94 36.72 41.60
N ARG A 153 27.68 36.43 41.29
CA ARG A 153 26.69 35.87 42.20
C ARG A 153 26.61 34.36 42.07
N ALA A 154 26.65 33.63 43.20
CA ALA A 154 26.59 32.17 43.22
C ALA A 154 25.25 31.63 42.66
N ASP A 155 24.13 32.31 42.94
CA ASP A 155 22.79 31.92 42.47
C ASP A 155 22.60 32.02 40.94
N ARG A 156 23.53 32.69 40.23
CA ARG A 156 23.54 32.78 38.77
C ARG A 156 24.43 31.74 38.09
N LYS A 157 25.29 31.08 38.85
CA LYS A 157 26.13 30.02 38.34
C LYS A 157 25.31 28.78 38.04
N ILE A 158 25.68 28.09 36.99
CA ILE A 158 25.02 26.86 36.54
C ILE A 158 25.93 25.70 36.91
N GLU A 159 25.49 24.81 37.78
CA GLU A 159 26.26 23.63 38.19
C GLU A 159 26.18 22.52 37.15
N ASN A 160 24.99 22.28 36.66
CA ASN A 160 24.73 21.23 35.66
C ASN A 160 23.84 21.76 34.53
N TYR A 161 24.43 21.91 33.36
CA TYR A 161 23.71 22.47 32.23
C TYR A 161 22.63 21.52 31.66
N TYR A 162 22.86 20.20 31.70
CA TYR A 162 21.87 19.22 31.27
C TYR A 162 20.61 19.30 32.15
N GLU A 163 20.77 19.30 33.47
CA GLU A 163 19.62 19.40 34.38
C GLU A 163 18.90 20.75 34.25
N LYS A 164 19.64 21.82 33.98
CA LYS A 164 19.03 23.13 33.69
C LYS A 164 18.14 23.08 32.47
N ILE A 165 18.59 22.48 31.37
CA ILE A 165 17.79 22.37 30.14
C ILE A 165 16.63 21.37 30.32
N ARG A 166 16.86 20.24 30.99
CA ARG A 166 15.82 19.25 31.30
C ARG A 166 14.65 19.85 32.08
N ASN A 167 14.91 20.78 32.97
CA ASN A 167 13.91 21.48 33.77
C ASN A 167 13.39 22.76 33.08
N SER A 168 13.88 23.10 31.90
CA SER A 168 13.45 24.27 31.15
C SER A 168 12.06 24.04 30.53
N LYS A 169 11.24 25.09 30.49
CA LYS A 169 9.97 25.10 29.71
C LYS A 169 10.14 25.58 28.27
N GLN A 170 11.31 26.13 27.93
CA GLN A 170 11.55 26.74 26.61
C GLN A 170 12.32 25.83 25.67
N GLU A 171 13.28 25.08 26.18
CA GLU A 171 14.13 24.19 25.37
C GLU A 171 13.99 22.74 25.86
N LYS A 172 14.05 21.80 24.93
CA LYS A 172 14.10 20.36 25.23
C LYS A 172 15.56 19.91 25.24
N PRO A 173 15.93 18.91 26.09
CA PRO A 173 17.28 18.37 26.11
C PRO A 173 17.75 17.83 24.74
N PHE A 174 16.84 17.27 23.96
CA PHE A 174 17.09 16.74 22.63
C PHE A 174 15.78 16.66 21.83
N HIS A 175 15.91 16.38 20.56
CA HIS A 175 14.81 16.17 19.64
C HIS A 175 15.00 14.84 18.91
N GLU A 176 13.90 14.25 18.51
CA GLU A 176 13.87 13.02 17.73
C GLU A 176 13.18 13.27 16.40
N LEU A 177 13.80 12.79 15.31
CA LEU A 177 13.20 12.69 13.98
C LEU A 177 13.00 11.22 13.66
N ILE A 178 11.79 10.85 13.26
CA ILE A 178 11.47 9.50 12.78
C ILE A 178 11.15 9.60 11.29
N LEU A 179 11.84 8.83 10.46
CA LEU A 179 11.65 8.78 9.02
C LEU A 179 11.17 7.40 8.59
N GLN A 180 10.19 7.38 7.71
CA GLN A 180 9.61 6.17 7.15
C GLN A 180 9.25 6.38 5.67
N ILE A 181 9.41 5.35 4.84
CA ILE A 181 9.03 5.32 3.43
C ILE A 181 7.82 4.39 3.29
N GLY A 182 6.73 4.89 2.70
CA GLY A 182 5.50 4.13 2.50
C GLY A 182 4.80 3.71 3.80
N ASP A 183 4.04 2.63 3.72
CA ASP A 183 3.26 2.05 4.80
C ASP A 183 3.42 0.53 4.87
N LYS A 184 2.72 -0.13 5.81
CA LYS A 184 2.81 -1.58 6.01
C LYS A 184 2.32 -2.41 4.81
N GLU A 185 1.45 -1.85 3.97
CA GLU A 185 0.86 -2.57 2.83
C GLU A 185 1.84 -2.63 1.66
N ASN A 186 2.62 -1.58 1.48
CA ASN A 186 3.47 -1.42 0.30
C ASN A 186 4.98 -1.45 0.60
N MET A 187 5.40 -1.28 1.87
CA MET A 187 6.80 -1.28 2.34
C MET A 187 6.95 -2.10 3.65
N SER A 188 6.24 -3.23 3.77
CA SER A 188 6.37 -4.13 4.93
C SER A 188 7.82 -4.55 5.14
N ALA A 189 8.28 -4.56 6.40
CA ALA A 189 9.66 -4.92 6.76
C ALA A 189 10.07 -6.35 6.31
N GLU A 190 9.09 -7.24 6.10
CA GLU A 190 9.31 -8.62 5.64
C GLU A 190 9.42 -8.73 4.11
N SER A 191 9.02 -7.70 3.37
CA SER A 191 9.00 -7.71 1.90
C SER A 191 10.33 -7.26 1.28
N GLU A 192 10.53 -7.56 0.00
CA GLU A 192 11.65 -7.03 -0.78
C GLU A 192 11.65 -5.50 -0.80
N ASN A 193 10.47 -4.89 -0.85
CA ASN A 193 10.31 -3.44 -0.77
C ASN A 193 10.76 -2.90 0.59
N GLY A 194 10.51 -3.63 1.68
CA GLY A 194 11.02 -3.29 3.00
C GLY A 194 12.56 -3.32 3.07
N GLN A 195 13.19 -4.30 2.44
CA GLN A 195 14.65 -4.34 2.34
C GLN A 195 15.20 -3.17 1.50
N LEU A 196 14.49 -2.77 0.45
CA LEU A 196 14.82 -1.58 -0.33
C LEU A 196 14.68 -0.30 0.51
N ALA A 197 13.61 -0.16 1.29
CA ALA A 197 13.43 0.95 2.22
C ALA A 197 14.57 1.01 3.26
N ARG A 198 14.99 -0.14 3.80
CA ARG A 198 16.14 -0.25 4.69
C ARG A 198 17.42 0.31 4.06
N GLN A 199 17.71 -0.08 2.81
CA GLN A 199 18.89 0.40 2.09
C GLN A 199 18.86 1.92 1.87
N ILE A 200 17.71 2.45 1.50
CA ILE A 200 17.53 3.88 1.26
C ILE A 200 17.67 4.68 2.56
N LEU A 201 17.08 4.20 3.66
CA LEU A 201 17.19 4.85 4.97
C LEU A 201 18.61 4.77 5.55
N ASP A 202 19.33 3.68 5.33
CA ASP A 202 20.74 3.55 5.69
C ASP A 202 21.61 4.57 4.93
N GLU A 203 21.41 4.66 3.60
CA GLU A 203 22.11 5.63 2.75
C GLU A 203 21.81 7.08 3.17
N TYR A 204 20.55 7.37 3.48
CA TYR A 204 20.13 8.68 3.98
C TYR A 204 20.85 9.05 5.29
N TYR A 205 20.90 8.13 6.24
CA TYR A 205 21.52 8.37 7.53
C TYR A 205 23.01 8.70 7.42
N ARG A 206 23.75 8.02 6.55
CA ARG A 206 25.19 8.23 6.38
C ARG A 206 25.56 9.67 6.04
N GLY A 207 24.68 10.39 5.34
CA GLY A 207 24.89 11.81 5.03
C GLY A 207 24.22 12.77 6.03
N PHE A 208 23.54 12.28 7.07
CA PHE A 208 22.74 13.14 7.95
C PHE A 208 23.56 14.14 8.73
N GLN A 209 24.65 13.72 9.37
CA GLN A 209 25.46 14.59 10.21
C GLN A 209 26.18 15.68 9.40
N GLU A 210 26.57 15.38 8.17
CA GLU A 210 27.19 16.36 7.27
C GLU A 210 26.21 17.45 6.84
N ARG A 211 24.96 17.05 6.51
CA ARG A 211 23.90 18.01 6.20
C ARG A 211 23.45 18.83 7.42
N ASN A 212 23.64 18.30 8.61
CA ASN A 212 23.14 18.87 9.87
C ASN A 212 24.24 19.14 10.91
N PRO A 213 25.21 20.03 10.63
CA PRO A 213 26.37 20.25 11.50
C PRO A 213 26.01 20.80 12.90
N ASN A 214 24.87 21.47 13.05
CA ASN A 214 24.38 22.03 14.31
C ASN A 214 23.44 21.10 15.10
N LEU A 215 23.24 19.86 14.62
CA LEU A 215 22.43 18.83 15.26
C LEU A 215 23.34 17.65 15.61
N LYS A 216 23.84 17.60 16.84
CA LYS A 216 24.73 16.51 17.28
C LYS A 216 23.93 15.26 17.58
N VAL A 217 24.03 14.26 16.68
CA VAL A 217 23.38 12.95 16.86
C VAL A 217 24.08 12.19 17.99
N PHE A 218 23.30 11.58 18.88
CA PHE A 218 23.80 10.75 19.97
C PHE A 218 23.17 9.36 20.03
N SER A 219 22.00 9.19 19.41
CA SER A 219 21.32 7.92 19.32
C SER A 219 20.64 7.82 17.94
N ALA A 220 20.92 6.77 17.20
CA ALA A 220 20.28 6.54 15.91
C ALA A 220 20.13 5.04 15.65
N HIS A 221 18.91 4.65 15.29
CA HIS A 221 18.50 3.25 15.11
C HIS A 221 17.58 3.10 13.90
N LEU A 222 17.86 2.13 13.06
CA LEU A 222 16.96 1.73 11.98
C LEU A 222 16.28 0.42 12.39
N HIS A 223 14.97 0.46 12.51
CA HIS A 223 14.16 -0.67 12.94
C HIS A 223 13.59 -1.45 11.75
N MET A 224 13.79 -2.77 11.79
CA MET A 224 13.24 -3.77 10.88
C MET A 224 12.31 -4.76 11.60
N ASP A 225 12.19 -4.64 12.89
CA ASP A 225 11.43 -5.52 13.78
C ASP A 225 10.01 -5.02 14.10
N GLU A 226 9.56 -4.01 13.39
CA GLU A 226 8.17 -3.54 13.40
C GLU A 226 7.53 -3.73 12.01
N ALA A 227 6.29 -3.24 11.83
CA ALA A 227 5.54 -3.46 10.60
C ALA A 227 6.22 -2.88 9.35
N THR A 228 6.85 -1.70 9.47
CA THR A 228 7.48 -0.97 8.39
C THR A 228 8.87 -0.50 8.81
N PRO A 229 9.89 -0.57 7.94
CA PRO A 229 11.20 -0.01 8.22
C PRO A 229 11.13 1.49 8.53
N HIS A 230 11.73 1.91 9.63
CA HIS A 230 11.80 3.32 10.00
C HIS A 230 13.07 3.64 10.76
N LEU A 231 13.51 4.88 10.62
CA LEU A 231 14.78 5.37 11.16
C LEU A 231 14.50 6.39 12.25
N HIS A 232 15.00 6.13 13.46
CA HIS A 232 15.01 7.05 14.59
C HIS A 232 16.34 7.78 14.64
N ILE A 233 16.31 9.11 14.77
CA ILE A 233 17.50 9.95 14.93
C ILE A 233 17.27 10.90 16.11
N ASP A 234 17.96 10.65 17.21
CA ASP A 234 17.95 11.50 18.40
C ASP A 234 19.17 12.44 18.38
N PHE A 235 18.94 13.72 18.49
CA PHE A 235 20.01 14.73 18.41
C PHE A 235 19.85 15.88 19.40
N VAL A 236 20.98 16.46 19.82
CA VAL A 236 21.06 17.68 20.60
C VAL A 236 21.29 18.85 19.64
N PRO A 237 20.34 19.79 19.50
CA PRO A 237 20.54 20.99 18.71
C PRO A 237 21.37 22.01 19.48
N PHE A 238 22.38 22.55 18.84
CA PHE A 238 23.23 23.55 19.49
C PHE A 238 23.54 24.72 18.55
N THR A 239 23.78 25.86 19.14
CA THR A 239 24.25 27.08 18.48
C THR A 239 25.46 27.63 19.17
N THR A 240 26.34 28.24 18.41
CA THR A 240 27.55 28.93 18.88
C THR A 240 27.37 30.45 18.80
N SER A 241 28.25 31.21 19.44
CA SER A 241 28.27 32.69 19.38
C SER A 241 26.96 33.34 19.82
N SER A 242 26.31 32.76 20.83
CA SER A 242 25.06 33.30 21.38
C SER A 242 25.34 34.55 22.24
N LYS A 243 24.56 35.62 21.98
CA LYS A 243 24.69 36.88 22.73
C LYS A 243 24.08 36.83 24.14
N ARG A 244 23.30 35.80 24.48
CA ARG A 244 22.63 35.65 25.79
C ARG A 244 22.88 34.27 26.36
N GLY A 245 23.21 34.18 27.63
CA GLY A 245 23.51 32.94 28.34
C GLY A 245 24.88 32.38 27.98
N LEU A 246 24.98 31.08 27.79
CA LEU A 246 26.21 30.45 27.31
C LEU A 246 26.46 30.84 25.83
N ASP A 247 27.72 30.98 25.47
CA ASP A 247 28.14 31.20 24.09
C ASP A 247 27.71 30.05 23.18
N THR A 248 28.04 28.83 23.57
CA THR A 248 27.48 27.59 22.96
C THR A 248 26.37 27.10 23.88
N ARG A 249 25.16 26.95 23.30
CA ARG A 249 23.96 26.56 24.05
C ARG A 249 22.97 25.73 23.22
N VAL A 250 22.09 25.03 23.92
CA VAL A 250 20.96 24.34 23.29
C VAL A 250 19.98 25.36 22.72
N SER A 251 19.66 25.25 21.46
CA SER A 251 18.56 25.95 20.81
C SER A 251 18.24 25.35 19.46
N LEU A 252 17.10 24.70 19.33
CA LEU A 252 16.67 24.14 18.04
C LEU A 252 16.48 25.24 16.98
N LYS A 253 15.77 26.31 17.36
CA LYS A 253 15.49 27.43 16.47
C LYS A 253 16.77 28.05 15.89
N GLN A 254 17.75 28.32 16.72
CA GLN A 254 19.01 28.96 16.29
C GLN A 254 19.91 27.97 15.54
N ALA A 255 19.92 26.70 15.91
CA ALA A 255 20.65 25.66 15.21
C ALA A 255 20.16 25.55 13.76
N LEU A 256 18.86 25.50 13.55
CA LEU A 256 18.26 25.44 12.23
C LEU A 256 18.43 26.75 11.44
N ALA A 257 18.30 27.90 12.12
CA ALA A 257 18.54 29.20 11.49
C ALA A 257 19.99 29.35 11.00
N ALA A 258 20.97 28.81 11.73
CA ALA A 258 22.37 28.79 11.33
C ALA A 258 22.59 27.92 10.06
N GLN A 259 21.76 26.94 9.82
CA GLN A 259 21.74 26.10 8.61
C GLN A 259 20.93 26.72 7.46
N GLY A 260 20.37 27.92 7.64
CA GLY A 260 19.64 28.65 6.59
C GLY A 260 18.12 28.61 6.71
N PHE A 261 17.56 27.87 7.67
CA PHE A 261 16.10 27.77 7.89
C PHE A 261 15.64 28.89 8.83
N LYS A 262 15.19 29.99 8.24
CA LYS A 262 14.89 31.22 9.01
C LYS A 262 13.46 31.28 9.55
N GLY A 263 12.61 30.32 9.16
CA GLY A 263 11.19 30.40 9.45
C GLY A 263 10.52 31.59 8.76
N GLY A 264 9.23 31.65 8.83
CA GLY A 264 8.43 32.73 8.25
C GLY A 264 7.23 33.03 9.15
N ASN A 265 6.13 32.35 8.87
CA ASN A 265 4.90 32.47 9.65
C ASN A 265 4.68 31.24 10.56
N ARG A 266 3.51 31.19 11.24
CA ARG A 266 3.16 30.10 12.18
C ARG A 266 3.13 28.69 11.52
N GLY A 267 2.87 28.61 10.20
CA GLY A 267 2.86 27.35 9.45
C GLY A 267 4.20 27.02 8.78
N ASP A 268 5.10 27.99 8.66
CA ASP A 268 6.39 27.89 8.00
C ASP A 268 7.51 28.19 9.02
N THR A 269 7.65 27.32 10.01
CA THR A 269 8.66 27.42 11.05
C THR A 269 10.01 26.90 10.56
N GLU A 270 11.09 27.24 11.28
CA GLU A 270 12.42 26.71 11.02
C GLU A 270 12.40 25.18 10.97
N TRP A 271 11.65 24.55 11.85
CA TRP A 271 11.47 23.09 11.90
C TRP A 271 10.78 22.57 10.63
N ASN A 272 9.67 23.19 10.19
CA ASN A 272 8.93 22.72 9.02
C ASN A 272 9.76 22.86 7.73
N GLN A 273 10.52 23.94 7.61
CA GLN A 273 11.43 24.15 6.49
C GLN A 273 12.53 23.09 6.46
N TRP A 274 13.14 22.81 7.62
CA TRP A 274 14.16 21.78 7.76
C TRP A 274 13.62 20.39 7.46
N VAL A 275 12.48 20.00 8.03
CA VAL A 275 11.84 18.70 7.76
C VAL A 275 11.52 18.56 6.26
N SER A 276 11.06 19.62 5.60
CA SER A 276 10.82 19.60 4.15
C SER A 276 12.11 19.37 3.36
N ALA A 277 13.21 20.01 3.77
CA ALA A 277 14.52 19.81 3.14
C ALA A 277 15.03 18.37 3.34
N GLU A 278 14.88 17.81 4.54
CA GLU A 278 15.29 16.43 4.83
C GLU A 278 14.42 15.40 4.09
N LYS A 279 13.11 15.66 3.93
CA LYS A 279 12.26 14.86 3.05
C LYS A 279 12.72 14.92 1.59
N SER A 280 13.12 16.10 1.11
CA SER A 280 13.64 16.24 -0.26
C SER A 280 14.98 15.52 -0.43
N ALA A 281 15.84 15.53 0.58
CA ALA A 281 17.09 14.76 0.57
C ALA A 281 16.83 13.26 0.51
N LEU A 282 15.84 12.75 1.29
CA LEU A 282 15.42 11.36 1.24
C LEU A 282 14.79 11.01 -0.12
N ALA A 283 13.93 11.88 -0.66
CA ALA A 283 13.30 11.70 -1.98
C ALA A 283 14.35 11.59 -3.10
N PHE A 284 15.41 12.39 -3.03
CA PHE A 284 16.52 12.30 -4.00
C PHE A 284 17.21 10.93 -3.97
N ILE A 285 17.36 10.33 -2.78
CA ILE A 285 17.89 8.98 -2.64
C ILE A 285 16.91 7.96 -3.19
N MET A 286 15.61 8.07 -2.84
CA MET A 286 14.54 7.20 -3.34
C MET A 286 14.50 7.18 -4.88
N GLU A 287 14.64 8.33 -5.52
CA GLU A 287 14.66 8.48 -6.99
C GLU A 287 15.80 7.68 -7.64
N ARG A 288 16.98 7.66 -7.01
CA ARG A 288 18.13 6.84 -7.45
C ARG A 288 17.86 5.34 -7.36
N HIS A 289 16.99 4.93 -6.45
CA HIS A 289 16.52 3.55 -6.29
C HIS A 289 15.24 3.25 -7.08
N GLY A 290 14.77 4.16 -7.95
CA GLY A 290 13.61 3.97 -8.81
C GLY A 290 12.27 4.16 -8.12
N ILE A 291 12.24 4.84 -6.97
CA ILE A 291 11.03 5.19 -6.22
C ILE A 291 10.81 6.70 -6.31
N GLU A 292 9.63 7.10 -6.78
CA GLU A 292 9.20 8.48 -6.81
C GLU A 292 8.47 8.86 -5.51
N TRP A 293 8.68 10.07 -5.02
CA TRP A 293 7.98 10.56 -3.84
C TRP A 293 6.53 10.94 -4.17
N GLU A 294 5.58 10.21 -3.58
CA GLU A 294 4.16 10.52 -3.64
C GLU A 294 3.78 11.59 -2.62
N HIS A 295 3.32 12.75 -3.11
CA HIS A 295 2.79 13.82 -2.27
C HIS A 295 1.27 13.67 -2.12
N LYS A 296 0.78 13.05 -1.05
CA LYS A 296 -0.67 12.93 -0.80
C LYS A 296 -1.37 14.27 -0.52
N GLY A 297 -0.61 15.32 -0.16
CA GLY A 297 -1.18 16.64 0.15
C GLY A 297 -2.14 16.64 1.33
N THR A 298 -2.27 15.53 2.04
CA THR A 298 -3.11 15.39 3.22
C THR A 298 -2.31 15.80 4.45
N HIS A 299 -2.89 16.72 5.24
CA HIS A 299 -2.38 17.02 6.58
C HIS A 299 -3.09 16.14 7.61
N GLU A 300 -3.09 14.85 7.39
CA GLU A 300 -3.68 13.91 8.33
C GLU A 300 -2.92 13.95 9.65
N LYS A 301 -3.68 14.11 10.73
CA LYS A 301 -3.11 14.09 12.07
C LYS A 301 -2.67 12.65 12.34
N HIS A 302 -1.41 12.49 12.72
CA HIS A 302 -0.90 11.19 13.16
C HIS A 302 -1.79 10.62 14.26
N LEU A 303 -2.40 9.48 13.96
CA LEU A 303 -3.19 8.75 14.93
C LEU A 303 -2.25 8.17 16.00
N SER A 304 -2.71 8.12 17.25
CA SER A 304 -2.01 7.31 18.23
C SER A 304 -2.07 5.83 17.82
N VAL A 305 -1.12 5.01 18.29
CA VAL A 305 -1.11 3.56 18.02
C VAL A 305 -2.44 2.91 18.40
N LEU A 306 -3.06 3.37 19.50
CA LEU A 306 -4.37 2.90 19.94
C LEU A 306 -5.49 3.30 18.99
N ASP A 307 -5.50 4.55 18.52
CA ASP A 307 -6.52 5.04 17.58
C ASP A 307 -6.38 4.36 16.22
N TYR A 308 -5.16 4.12 15.75
CA TYR A 308 -4.87 3.37 14.55
C TYR A 308 -5.36 1.91 14.65
N LYS A 309 -5.00 1.20 15.74
CA LYS A 309 -5.49 -0.16 16.00
C LYS A 309 -7.01 -0.22 16.09
N LYS A 310 -7.65 0.80 16.69
CA LYS A 310 -9.11 0.89 16.77
C LYS A 310 -9.74 1.08 15.40
N GLN A 311 -9.18 1.94 14.56
CA GLN A 311 -9.66 2.15 13.19
C GLN A 311 -9.50 0.89 12.34
N GLU A 312 -8.37 0.21 12.45
CA GLU A 312 -8.10 -1.05 11.76
C GLU A 312 -9.10 -2.16 12.16
N ARG A 313 -9.35 -2.30 13.49
CA ARG A 313 -10.36 -3.25 14.00
C ARG A 313 -11.77 -2.92 13.54
N THR A 314 -12.12 -1.64 13.43
CA THR A 314 -13.44 -1.23 12.92
C THR A 314 -13.59 -1.63 11.45
N ALA A 315 -12.57 -1.40 10.62
CA ALA A 315 -12.57 -1.82 9.22
C ALA A 315 -12.64 -3.36 9.06
N GLU A 316 -11.92 -4.11 9.91
CA GLU A 316 -12.02 -5.58 9.95
C GLU A 316 -13.43 -6.05 10.29
N LEU A 317 -14.07 -5.42 11.28
CA LEU A 317 -15.45 -5.74 11.69
C LEU A 317 -16.46 -5.45 10.58
N GLU A 318 -16.30 -4.36 9.85
CA GLU A 318 -17.14 -4.04 8.69
C GLU A 318 -16.97 -5.07 7.56
N GLN A 319 -15.74 -5.49 7.27
CA GLN A 319 -15.48 -6.55 6.29
C GLN A 319 -16.04 -7.91 6.71
N LEU A 320 -15.93 -8.26 8.00
CA LEU A 320 -16.51 -9.48 8.54
C LEU A 320 -18.03 -9.42 8.49
N GLY A 321 -18.63 -8.28 8.83
CA GLY A 321 -20.08 -8.04 8.72
C GLY A 321 -20.58 -8.30 7.29
N ALA A 322 -19.93 -7.71 6.30
CA ALA A 322 -20.27 -7.93 4.89
C ALA A 322 -20.14 -9.40 4.47
N LYS A 323 -19.10 -10.11 4.93
CA LYS A 323 -18.96 -11.55 4.66
C LYS A 323 -20.04 -12.38 5.33
N ILE A 324 -20.47 -12.02 6.54
CA ILE A 324 -21.57 -12.69 7.25
C ILE A 324 -22.88 -12.50 6.48
N GLU A 325 -23.18 -11.29 6.00
CA GLU A 325 -24.38 -11.02 5.21
C GLU A 325 -24.43 -11.87 3.94
N VAL A 326 -23.31 -11.98 3.22
CA VAL A 326 -23.19 -12.83 2.02
C VAL A 326 -23.45 -14.30 2.38
N LYS A 327 -22.82 -14.80 3.45
CA LYS A 327 -23.00 -16.19 3.89
C LYS A 327 -24.42 -16.48 4.40
N GLN A 328 -25.04 -15.51 5.05
CA GLN A 328 -26.44 -15.64 5.47
C GLN A 328 -27.39 -15.70 4.27
N ALA A 329 -27.12 -14.90 3.22
CA ALA A 329 -27.88 -14.97 1.98
C ALA A 329 -27.73 -16.34 1.28
N GLU A 330 -26.48 -16.85 1.20
CA GLU A 330 -26.24 -18.22 0.67
C GLU A 330 -26.95 -19.28 1.50
N PHE A 331 -26.91 -19.19 2.81
CA PHE A 331 -27.59 -20.13 3.71
C PHE A 331 -29.12 -20.10 3.51
N ASN A 332 -29.71 -18.90 3.39
CA ASN A 332 -31.16 -18.78 3.16
C ASN A 332 -31.57 -19.43 1.83
N VAL A 333 -30.79 -19.23 0.77
CA VAL A 333 -31.04 -19.87 -0.54
C VAL A 333 -30.93 -21.40 -0.44
N LEU A 334 -29.95 -21.91 0.28
CA LEU A 334 -29.78 -23.35 0.47
C LEU A 334 -30.93 -23.95 1.33
N SER A 335 -31.33 -23.26 2.37
CA SER A 335 -32.43 -23.69 3.24
C SER A 335 -33.77 -23.76 2.47
N GLU A 336 -34.07 -22.75 1.66
CA GLU A 336 -35.24 -22.72 0.78
C GLU A 336 -35.17 -23.83 -0.27
N ARG A 337 -33.99 -24.12 -0.78
CA ARG A 337 -33.77 -25.24 -1.71
C ARG A 337 -34.03 -26.59 -1.06
N VAL A 338 -33.60 -26.80 0.19
CA VAL A 338 -33.87 -28.03 0.94
C VAL A 338 -35.39 -28.23 1.15
N LEU A 339 -36.11 -27.17 1.55
CA LEU A 339 -37.57 -27.24 1.71
C LEU A 339 -38.25 -27.59 0.38
N ASN A 340 -37.83 -27.00 -0.73
CA ASN A 340 -38.39 -27.32 -2.04
C ASN A 340 -38.10 -28.78 -2.47
N TYR A 341 -36.96 -29.36 -2.07
CA TYR A 341 -36.69 -30.78 -2.30
C TYR A 341 -37.55 -31.69 -1.45
N ASP A 342 -37.81 -31.34 -0.19
CA ASP A 342 -38.66 -32.11 0.69
C ASP A 342 -40.12 -32.15 0.20
N ASP A 343 -40.67 -30.99 -0.20
CA ASP A 343 -42.00 -30.88 -0.82
C ASP A 343 -42.10 -31.69 -2.13
N GLY A 344 -41.04 -31.65 -2.92
CA GLY A 344 -40.96 -32.42 -4.16
C GLY A 344 -40.88 -33.92 -3.96
N LEU A 345 -40.17 -34.38 -2.92
CA LEU A 345 -40.08 -35.77 -2.53
C LEU A 345 -41.42 -36.27 -2.02
N GLU A 346 -42.18 -35.48 -1.24
CA GLU A 346 -43.52 -35.82 -0.76
C GLU A 346 -44.50 -35.93 -1.95
N ASN A 347 -44.46 -34.98 -2.87
CA ASN A 347 -45.26 -35.06 -4.12
C ASN A 347 -44.91 -36.29 -4.95
N LEU A 348 -43.61 -36.66 -5.06
CA LEU A 348 -43.21 -37.90 -5.75
C LEU A 348 -43.73 -39.15 -5.08
N LYS A 349 -43.73 -39.22 -3.74
CA LYS A 349 -44.31 -40.35 -2.97
C LYS A 349 -45.83 -40.46 -3.23
N ASN A 350 -46.54 -39.34 -3.17
CA ASN A 350 -47.97 -39.31 -3.44
C ASN A 350 -48.32 -39.81 -4.86
N VAL A 351 -47.54 -39.43 -5.86
CA VAL A 351 -47.69 -39.92 -7.24
C VAL A 351 -47.31 -41.38 -7.36
N ASP A 352 -46.30 -41.85 -6.64
CA ASP A 352 -45.87 -43.23 -6.61
C ASP A 352 -46.93 -44.14 -6.01
N GLU A 353 -47.54 -43.73 -4.89
CA GLU A 353 -48.70 -44.42 -4.28
C GLU A 353 -49.90 -44.45 -5.22
N MET A 354 -50.16 -43.35 -5.94
CA MET A 354 -51.24 -43.26 -6.94
C MET A 354 -51.02 -44.22 -8.08
N LEU A 355 -49.77 -44.31 -8.63
CA LEU A 355 -49.43 -45.22 -9.70
C LEU A 355 -49.51 -46.69 -9.30
N ASP A 356 -49.16 -46.99 -8.03
CA ASP A 356 -49.25 -48.36 -7.53
C ASP A 356 -50.69 -48.83 -7.20
N ASN A 357 -51.58 -47.90 -6.83
CA ASN A 357 -52.92 -48.24 -6.40
C ASN A 357 -54.02 -47.92 -7.42
N ALA A 358 -53.76 -47.13 -8.50
CA ALA A 358 -54.77 -46.75 -9.45
C ALA A 358 -55.15 -47.93 -10.38
N PRO A 359 -56.46 -48.22 -10.54
CA PRO A 359 -56.92 -49.35 -11.33
C PRO A 359 -56.49 -49.31 -12.80
N GLU A 360 -56.23 -48.14 -13.33
CA GLU A 360 -55.81 -47.88 -14.72
C GLU A 360 -54.39 -48.34 -15.04
N TYR A 361 -53.57 -48.58 -14.03
CA TYR A 361 -52.22 -49.13 -14.15
C TYR A 361 -52.17 -50.62 -13.80
N GLN A 362 -53.35 -51.24 -13.51
CA GLN A 362 -53.48 -52.67 -13.26
C GLN A 362 -53.84 -53.41 -14.55
N LEU A 363 -53.28 -54.60 -14.70
CA LEU A 363 -53.52 -55.46 -15.87
C LEU A 363 -54.88 -56.05 -15.87
N SER A 364 -55.56 -55.95 -16.97
CA SER A 364 -56.77 -56.72 -17.24
C SER A 364 -56.49 -58.24 -17.37
N GLU A 365 -57.52 -59.07 -17.03
CA GLU A 365 -57.45 -60.54 -17.03
C GLU A 365 -56.99 -61.12 -18.39
N PRO A 366 -56.18 -62.20 -18.40
CA PRO A 366 -55.55 -62.75 -19.62
C PRO A 366 -56.59 -63.53 -20.53
N GLN A 367 -56.35 -63.41 -21.82
CA GLN A 367 -57.12 -64.18 -22.80
C GLN A 367 -56.61 -65.62 -23.00
N SER A 368 -57.44 -66.49 -23.51
CA SER A 368 -57.58 -67.94 -23.36
C SER A 368 -56.48 -68.90 -23.84
N PHE A 369 -55.27 -68.52 -24.15
CA PHE A 369 -54.19 -69.46 -24.54
C PHE A 369 -52.86 -69.30 -23.86
N MET A 370 -52.76 -68.34 -22.93
CA MET A 370 -51.57 -68.12 -22.12
C MET A 370 -51.95 -68.30 -20.64
N SER A 371 -51.15 -69.04 -19.89
CA SER A 371 -51.43 -69.07 -18.46
C SER A 371 -51.40 -67.65 -17.91
N ALA A 372 -52.37 -67.26 -17.12
CA ALA A 372 -52.48 -65.92 -16.52
C ALA A 372 -51.20 -65.51 -15.78
N LYS A 373 -50.51 -66.46 -15.13
CA LYS A 373 -49.27 -66.27 -14.42
C LYS A 373 -48.09 -65.95 -15.35
N ALA A 374 -48.03 -66.61 -16.52
CA ALA A 374 -46.96 -66.37 -17.54
C ALA A 374 -47.11 -65.02 -18.22
N TYR A 375 -48.36 -64.60 -18.51
CA TYR A 375 -48.65 -63.28 -19.06
C TYR A 375 -48.31 -62.15 -18.09
N LYS A 376 -48.76 -62.28 -16.83
CA LYS A 376 -48.51 -61.29 -15.80
C LYS A 376 -47.01 -61.11 -15.58
N THR A 377 -46.26 -62.21 -15.35
CA THR A 377 -44.83 -62.11 -15.00
C THR A 377 -43.89 -61.82 -16.17
N LYS A 378 -44.22 -62.30 -17.39
CA LYS A 378 -43.28 -62.15 -18.52
C LYS A 378 -43.51 -60.92 -19.40
N ILE A 379 -44.75 -60.43 -19.44
CA ILE A 379 -45.12 -59.34 -20.37
C ILE A 379 -45.57 -58.10 -19.61
N ALA A 380 -46.51 -58.25 -18.71
CA ALA A 380 -47.20 -57.10 -18.17
C ALA A 380 -46.45 -56.45 -17.00
N GLU A 381 -45.88 -57.22 -16.08
CA GLU A 381 -45.06 -56.65 -14.97
C GLU A 381 -43.83 -55.90 -15.45
N PRO A 382 -43.05 -56.43 -16.46
CA PRO A 382 -41.91 -55.68 -17.00
C PRO A 382 -42.33 -54.36 -17.67
N LEU A 383 -43.48 -54.33 -18.36
CA LEU A 383 -44.02 -53.15 -19.02
C LEU A 383 -44.45 -52.10 -18.02
N ILE A 384 -45.15 -52.51 -16.98
CA ILE A 384 -45.58 -51.61 -15.86
C ILE A 384 -44.37 -51.04 -15.13
N GLN A 385 -43.35 -51.86 -14.84
CA GLN A 385 -42.12 -51.39 -14.19
C GLN A 385 -41.40 -50.34 -15.07
N LYS A 386 -41.33 -50.56 -16.40
CA LYS A 386 -40.78 -49.59 -17.34
C LYS A 386 -41.56 -48.28 -17.34
N LEU A 387 -42.91 -48.36 -17.36
CA LEU A 387 -43.81 -47.21 -17.32
C LEU A 387 -43.63 -46.41 -16.04
N LYS A 388 -43.59 -47.09 -14.88
CA LYS A 388 -43.32 -46.47 -13.59
C LYS A 388 -41.96 -45.77 -13.55
N ALA A 389 -40.92 -46.41 -14.08
CA ALA A 389 -39.58 -45.80 -14.16
C ALA A 389 -39.57 -44.55 -15.03
N LEU A 390 -40.27 -44.57 -16.18
CA LEU A 390 -40.37 -43.42 -17.09
C LEU A 390 -41.10 -42.24 -16.42
N VAL A 391 -42.23 -42.52 -15.74
CA VAL A 391 -42.97 -41.46 -15.03
C VAL A 391 -42.17 -40.87 -13.86
N ARG A 392 -41.52 -41.72 -13.05
CA ARG A 392 -40.63 -41.24 -11.98
C ARG A 392 -39.53 -40.35 -12.52
N THR A 393 -38.88 -40.75 -13.63
CA THR A 393 -37.86 -39.93 -14.27
C THR A 393 -38.41 -38.61 -14.79
N ALA A 394 -39.61 -38.63 -15.39
CA ALA A 394 -40.23 -37.39 -15.88
C ALA A 394 -40.57 -36.43 -14.72
N LEU A 395 -41.11 -36.97 -13.62
CA LEU A 395 -41.43 -36.16 -12.42
C LEU A 395 -40.16 -35.59 -11.77
N ALA A 396 -39.09 -36.36 -11.66
CA ALA A 396 -37.82 -35.87 -11.16
C ALA A 396 -37.30 -34.70 -11.99
N ARG A 397 -37.35 -34.80 -13.32
CA ARG A 397 -36.96 -33.67 -14.21
C ARG A 397 -37.88 -32.46 -14.08
N CYS A 398 -39.18 -32.68 -13.95
CA CYS A 398 -40.12 -31.58 -13.66
C CYS A 398 -39.80 -30.87 -12.33
N PHE A 399 -39.45 -31.65 -11.32
CA PHE A 399 -39.05 -31.10 -10.02
C PHE A 399 -37.76 -30.32 -10.08
N GLU A 400 -36.74 -30.85 -10.78
CA GLU A 400 -35.48 -30.11 -11.04
C GLU A 400 -35.75 -28.79 -11.79
N GLY A 401 -36.65 -28.82 -12.78
CA GLY A 401 -37.05 -27.63 -13.51
C GLY A 401 -37.74 -26.59 -12.59
N TRP A 402 -38.60 -27.06 -11.69
CA TRP A 402 -39.28 -26.22 -10.74
C TRP A 402 -38.33 -25.59 -9.71
N ASP A 403 -37.37 -26.36 -9.15
CA ASP A 403 -36.32 -25.85 -8.26
C ASP A 403 -35.46 -24.80 -8.98
N ASN A 404 -35.07 -25.06 -10.20
CA ASN A 404 -34.32 -24.08 -11.00
C ASN A 404 -35.13 -22.80 -11.25
N TYR A 405 -36.42 -22.90 -11.51
CA TYR A 405 -37.29 -21.73 -11.67
C TYR A 405 -37.37 -20.91 -10.38
N HIS A 406 -37.59 -21.58 -9.24
CA HIS A 406 -37.61 -20.89 -7.92
C HIS A 406 -36.30 -20.18 -7.62
N ARG A 407 -35.17 -20.83 -7.85
CA ARG A 407 -33.84 -20.25 -7.68
C ARG A 407 -33.63 -19.02 -8.55
N LEU A 408 -34.01 -19.10 -9.81
CA LEU A 408 -33.95 -17.96 -10.74
C LEU A 408 -34.84 -16.81 -10.28
N ASN A 409 -36.03 -17.10 -9.79
CA ASN A 409 -36.97 -16.09 -9.29
C ASN A 409 -36.42 -15.35 -8.08
N ILE A 410 -35.82 -16.05 -7.11
CA ILE A 410 -35.13 -15.44 -5.94
C ILE A 410 -33.96 -14.58 -6.39
N THR A 411 -33.11 -15.09 -7.28
CA THR A 411 -31.96 -14.35 -7.81
C THR A 411 -32.43 -13.10 -8.54
N SER A 412 -33.45 -13.20 -9.36
CA SER A 412 -34.05 -12.06 -10.06
C SER A 412 -34.59 -11.00 -9.08
N GLY A 413 -35.26 -11.44 -8.01
CA GLY A 413 -35.76 -10.55 -6.94
C GLY A 413 -34.65 -9.82 -6.20
N ASN A 414 -33.52 -10.48 -5.93
CA ASN A 414 -32.35 -9.87 -5.29
C ASN A 414 -31.67 -8.85 -6.23
N LEU A 415 -31.47 -9.22 -7.50
CA LEU A 415 -30.93 -8.31 -8.50
C LEU A 415 -31.82 -7.08 -8.73
N TYR A 416 -33.14 -7.26 -8.69
CA TYR A 416 -34.06 -6.12 -8.77
C TYR A 416 -33.88 -5.14 -7.61
N ARG A 417 -33.78 -5.63 -6.36
CA ARG A 417 -33.53 -4.79 -5.18
C ARG A 417 -32.20 -4.10 -5.24
N GLU A 418 -31.16 -4.80 -5.67
CA GLU A 418 -29.82 -4.22 -5.84
C GLU A 418 -29.81 -3.13 -6.91
N ASN A 419 -30.44 -3.35 -8.05
CA ASN A 419 -30.61 -2.35 -9.09
C ASN A 419 -31.39 -1.11 -8.61
N GLU A 420 -32.43 -1.30 -7.82
CA GLU A 420 -33.16 -0.18 -7.21
C GLU A 420 -32.28 0.63 -6.27
N MET A 421 -31.48 -0.04 -5.43
CA MET A 421 -30.52 0.62 -4.52
C MET A 421 -29.44 1.37 -5.29
N LEU A 422 -28.85 0.74 -6.30
CA LEU A 422 -27.85 1.38 -7.18
C LEU A 422 -28.43 2.58 -7.93
N SER A 423 -29.67 2.50 -8.40
CA SER A 423 -30.37 3.59 -9.04
C SER A 423 -30.55 4.80 -8.10
N LYS A 424 -30.91 4.55 -6.83
CA LYS A 424 -31.03 5.61 -5.80
C LYS A 424 -29.66 6.26 -5.52
N ILE A 425 -28.60 5.45 -5.41
CA ILE A 425 -27.24 5.96 -5.21
C ILE A 425 -26.78 6.78 -6.41
N ASN A 426 -27.00 6.29 -7.64
CA ASN A 426 -26.65 7.00 -8.85
C ASN A 426 -27.39 8.35 -8.98
N SER A 427 -28.67 8.38 -8.63
CA SER A 427 -29.43 9.62 -8.61
C SER A 427 -28.89 10.64 -7.60
N LYS A 428 -28.51 10.16 -6.39
CA LYS A 428 -27.88 11.00 -5.37
C LYS A 428 -26.53 11.55 -5.85
N LEU A 429 -25.68 10.68 -6.38
CA LEU A 429 -24.37 11.08 -6.91
C LEU A 429 -24.49 12.04 -8.10
N LYS A 430 -25.50 11.86 -8.96
CA LYS A 430 -25.77 12.77 -10.06
C LYS A 430 -26.12 14.16 -9.56
N ASN A 431 -27.03 14.27 -8.60
CA ASN A 431 -27.41 15.54 -7.99
C ASN A 431 -26.21 16.23 -7.30
N GLU A 432 -25.40 15.48 -6.58
CA GLU A 432 -24.19 15.99 -5.94
C GLU A 432 -23.16 16.49 -6.98
N ASN A 433 -22.97 15.75 -8.08
CA ASN A 433 -22.12 16.18 -9.19
C ASN A 433 -22.64 17.47 -9.87
N GLU A 434 -23.95 17.60 -10.05
CA GLU A 434 -24.54 18.82 -10.62
C GLU A 434 -24.34 20.02 -9.69
N ASN A 435 -24.51 19.84 -8.38
CA ASN A 435 -24.24 20.88 -7.38
C ASN A 435 -22.76 21.28 -7.39
N LEU A 436 -21.84 20.32 -7.35
CA LEU A 436 -20.41 20.59 -7.41
C LEU A 436 -19.99 21.28 -8.71
N ARG A 437 -20.59 20.91 -9.85
CA ARG A 437 -20.34 21.59 -11.13
C ARG A 437 -20.82 23.05 -11.11
N SER A 438 -21.95 23.32 -10.46
CA SER A 438 -22.41 24.68 -10.26
C SER A 438 -21.46 25.51 -9.40
N GLU A 439 -21.04 24.97 -8.24
CA GLU A 439 -20.07 25.61 -7.36
C GLU A 439 -18.72 25.88 -8.06
N VAL A 440 -18.22 24.92 -8.84
CA VAL A 440 -16.99 25.09 -9.64
C VAL A 440 -17.18 26.18 -10.71
N LYS A 441 -18.37 26.26 -11.32
CA LYS A 441 -18.67 27.30 -12.30
C LYS A 441 -18.69 28.70 -11.64
N ASP A 442 -19.32 28.82 -10.49
CA ASP A 442 -19.37 30.08 -9.73
C ASP A 442 -17.97 30.47 -9.23
N TYR A 443 -17.19 29.52 -8.76
CA TYR A 443 -15.80 29.73 -8.40
C TYR A 443 -14.94 30.21 -9.58
N LYS A 444 -15.12 29.64 -10.78
CA LYS A 444 -14.46 30.12 -12.01
C LYS A 444 -14.87 31.54 -12.40
N LEU A 445 -16.13 31.90 -12.20
CA LEU A 445 -16.60 33.26 -12.43
C LEU A 445 -15.97 34.24 -11.44
N LEU A 446 -15.93 33.89 -10.15
CA LEU A 446 -15.26 34.72 -9.13
C LEU A 446 -13.77 34.91 -9.47
N ARG A 447 -13.06 33.86 -9.88
CA ARG A 447 -11.66 33.94 -10.33
C ARG A 447 -11.47 34.86 -11.55
N LYS A 448 -12.45 34.87 -12.46
CA LYS A 448 -12.40 35.72 -13.65
C LYS A 448 -12.63 37.21 -13.30
N VAL A 449 -13.49 37.50 -12.32
CA VAL A 449 -13.82 38.88 -11.91
C VAL A 449 -12.75 39.46 -10.98
N PHE A 450 -12.32 38.71 -9.97
CA PHE A 450 -11.40 39.20 -8.93
C PHE A 450 -9.93 38.86 -9.20
N GLY A 451 -9.65 38.04 -10.20
CA GLY A 451 -8.30 37.52 -10.49
C GLY A 451 -7.89 36.37 -9.57
N GLN A 452 -6.99 35.52 -10.08
CA GLN A 452 -6.56 34.30 -9.39
C GLN A 452 -5.88 34.59 -8.04
N LYS A 453 -5.02 35.60 -8.01
CA LYS A 453 -4.20 35.97 -6.84
C LYS A 453 -5.07 36.42 -5.66
N GLN A 454 -6.08 37.23 -5.92
CA GLN A 454 -6.96 37.75 -4.87
C GLN A 454 -7.89 36.68 -4.29
N ILE A 455 -8.34 35.72 -5.11
CA ILE A 455 -9.15 34.61 -4.66
C ILE A 455 -8.29 33.61 -3.82
N ASP A 456 -7.06 33.37 -4.23
CA ASP A 456 -6.16 32.48 -3.47
C ASP A 456 -5.83 33.07 -2.09
N GLU A 457 -5.60 34.38 -1.98
CA GLU A 457 -5.42 35.09 -0.71
C GLU A 457 -6.67 35.02 0.19
N LEU A 458 -7.87 35.19 -0.37
CA LEU A 458 -9.13 35.05 0.38
C LEU A 458 -9.37 33.61 0.87
N LEU A 459 -9.02 32.62 0.05
CA LEU A 459 -9.09 31.20 0.44
C LEU A 459 -8.12 30.88 1.58
N GLU A 460 -6.92 31.41 1.55
CA GLU A 460 -5.94 31.25 2.64
C GLU A 460 -6.46 31.88 3.94
N GLN A 461 -7.03 33.08 3.87
CA GLN A 461 -7.65 33.73 5.02
C GLN A 461 -8.83 32.91 5.56
N ALA A 462 -9.72 32.41 4.70
CA ALA A 462 -10.84 31.57 5.10
C ALA A 462 -10.40 30.25 5.76
N ARG A 463 -9.35 29.61 5.23
CA ARG A 463 -8.72 28.40 5.83
C ARG A 463 -8.15 28.71 7.20
N SER A 464 -7.49 29.85 7.39
CA SER A 464 -6.92 30.26 8.67
C SER A 464 -8.01 30.53 9.74
N ILE A 465 -9.16 31.09 9.34
CA ILE A 465 -10.32 31.32 10.22
C ILE A 465 -10.95 29.99 10.63
N LYS A 466 -11.06 29.02 9.71
CA LYS A 466 -11.60 27.68 9.97
C LYS A 466 -10.69 26.88 10.91
N GLY A 467 -9.36 27.07 10.82
CA GLY A 467 -8.38 26.52 11.77
C GLY A 467 -8.56 27.07 13.18
N ARG A 468 -8.74 28.38 13.32
CA ARG A 468 -8.94 29.02 14.63
C ARG A 468 -10.22 28.59 15.36
N LYS A 469 -11.32 28.31 14.65
CA LYS A 469 -12.58 27.81 15.28
C LYS A 469 -12.46 26.40 15.82
N ARG A 470 -11.51 25.60 15.38
CA ARG A 470 -11.25 24.23 15.89
C ARG A 470 -10.32 24.19 17.11
N GLU A 471 -9.60 25.27 17.40
CA GLU A 471 -8.66 25.36 18.54
C GLU A 471 -9.27 25.85 19.85
N ASN A 472 -10.57 26.15 19.89
CA ASN A 472 -11.26 26.56 21.11
C ASN A 472 -12.32 25.52 21.53
N PRO A 473 -11.96 24.42 22.23
CA PRO A 473 -12.90 23.67 23.01
C PRO A 473 -12.95 24.30 24.41
N ARG A 474 -13.99 25.09 24.65
CA ARG A 474 -14.71 25.37 25.89
C ARG A 474 -13.92 25.13 27.17
N SER A 475 -13.45 26.20 27.74
CA SER A 475 -13.49 26.39 29.20
C SER A 475 -14.98 26.45 29.64
N ARG A 476 -15.45 25.39 30.24
CA ARG A 476 -16.41 25.44 31.36
C ARG A 476 -16.45 24.07 32.02
#